data_c892dfec090fef70325ad70448e16a5b
#
_entry.id   c892dfec090fef70325ad70448e16a5b
#
_cell.length_a   1.000
_cell.length_b   1.000
_cell.length_c   1.000
_cell.angle_alpha   90.00
_cell.angle_beta   90.00
_cell.angle_gamma   90.00
#
_symmetry.space_group_name_H-M   'P 1'
#
loop_
_entity.id
_entity.type
_entity.pdbx_description
1 polymer ?
#
loop_
_entity_poly.entity_id
_entity_poly.type
_entity_poly.pdbx_seq_one_letter_code
_entity_poly.pdbx_strand_id
1 'polypeptide(L)'
;MKTKNKLMKIAVFPGSFDPITLGHLDIVNRGIKLFDKIIIGVGSNAEKKYMFSIAKRIEFIKKIFAKVQSVEVESFEGLTIDFCKKKNANFILRGVRNPADFEFEKTIALTNRKLSGIETVFLLTSSSTSYISSSIVREIIANKGEYKHLVPKNLKF
;
A
#
# COMPACT_ATOMS: atom_id res chain seq x y z
N MET A 1 -5.85 -33.65 20.99
CA MET A 1 -5.66 -32.96 19.67
C MET A 1 -5.00 -31.62 19.93
N LYS A 2 -3.75 -31.44 19.50
CA LYS A 2 -3.08 -30.13 19.60
C LYS A 2 -3.67 -29.25 18.49
N THR A 3 -4.47 -28.28 18.84
CA THR A 3 -4.88 -27.18 17.95
C THR A 3 -3.59 -26.50 17.46
N LYS A 4 -3.21 -26.72 16.20
CA LYS A 4 -2.15 -25.94 15.55
C LYS A 4 -2.58 -24.48 15.61
N ASN A 5 -1.92 -23.69 16.45
CA ASN A 5 -2.05 -22.24 16.40
C ASN A 5 -1.75 -21.79 14.94
N LYS A 6 -2.79 -21.47 14.19
CA LYS A 6 -2.64 -21.00 12.82
C LYS A 6 -1.92 -19.64 12.89
N LEU A 7 -0.68 -19.62 12.42
CA LEU A 7 0.08 -18.36 12.35
C LEU A 7 -0.71 -17.34 11.53
N MET A 8 -0.99 -16.17 12.09
CA MET A 8 -1.69 -15.10 11.36
C MET A 8 -0.86 -14.66 10.15
N LYS A 9 -1.51 -14.58 9.01
CA LYS A 9 -0.92 -14.04 7.78
C LYS A 9 -1.06 -12.53 7.78
N ILE A 10 -0.01 -11.83 8.20
CA ILE A 10 0.05 -10.37 8.27
C ILE A 10 0.88 -9.87 7.09
N ALA A 11 0.31 -8.96 6.29
CA ALA A 11 1.01 -8.31 5.19
C ALA A 11 1.15 -6.81 5.44
N VAL A 12 2.31 -6.26 5.14
CA VAL A 12 2.51 -4.81 5.01
C VAL A 12 2.29 -4.42 3.56
N PHE A 13 1.46 -3.42 3.31
CA PHE A 13 1.31 -2.76 2.03
C PHE A 13 1.98 -1.39 2.11
N PRO A 14 3.26 -1.28 1.69
CA PRO A 14 4.02 -0.04 1.80
C PRO A 14 3.79 0.87 0.61
N GLY A 15 3.76 2.17 0.85
CA GLY A 15 3.68 3.17 -0.20
C GLY A 15 3.71 4.59 0.33
N SER A 16 3.84 5.56 -0.56
CA SER A 16 3.73 6.99 -0.21
C SER A 16 2.27 7.40 -0.02
N PHE A 17 1.35 6.84 -0.80
CA PHE A 17 -0.09 7.17 -0.80
C PHE A 17 -0.35 8.68 -0.84
N ASP A 18 0.23 9.35 -1.83
CA ASP A 18 0.23 10.80 -1.98
C ASP A 18 -0.44 11.25 -3.29
N PRO A 19 -1.79 11.17 -3.36
CA PRO A 19 -2.71 10.53 -2.42
C PRO A 19 -2.93 9.02 -2.68
N ILE A 20 -3.70 8.38 -1.82
CA ILE A 20 -4.26 7.05 -2.10
C ILE A 20 -5.22 7.12 -3.30
N THR A 21 -5.19 6.10 -4.16
CA THR A 21 -5.97 6.03 -5.40
C THR A 21 -6.89 4.81 -5.42
N LEU A 22 -7.77 4.74 -6.43
CA LEU A 22 -8.59 3.54 -6.65
C LEU A 22 -7.75 2.29 -6.94
N GLY A 23 -6.56 2.43 -7.54
CA GLY A 23 -5.63 1.32 -7.72
C GLY A 23 -5.15 0.73 -6.39
N HIS A 24 -4.80 1.57 -5.43
CA HIS A 24 -4.44 1.12 -4.08
C HIS A 24 -5.63 0.47 -3.37
N LEU A 25 -6.82 1.06 -3.48
CA LEU A 25 -8.05 0.50 -2.90
C LEU A 25 -8.36 -0.89 -3.45
N ASP A 26 -8.22 -1.11 -4.76
CA ASP A 26 -8.40 -2.41 -5.40
C ASP A 26 -7.47 -3.47 -4.80
N ILE A 27 -6.18 -3.16 -4.69
CA ILE A 27 -5.19 -4.07 -4.10
C ILE A 27 -5.52 -4.42 -2.66
N VAL A 28 -5.88 -3.46 -1.82
CA VAL A 28 -6.24 -3.73 -0.41
C VAL A 28 -7.51 -4.57 -0.32
N ASN A 29 -8.57 -4.22 -1.06
CA ASN A 29 -9.84 -4.95 -1.06
C ASN A 29 -9.70 -6.41 -1.50
N ARG A 30 -8.75 -6.70 -2.37
CA ARG A 30 -8.45 -8.07 -2.79
C ARG A 30 -7.48 -8.75 -1.83
N GLY A 31 -6.55 -8.00 -1.26
CA GLY A 31 -5.58 -8.49 -0.29
C GLY A 31 -6.22 -8.98 1.02
N ILE A 32 -7.28 -8.31 1.51
CA ILE A 32 -7.99 -8.75 2.73
C ILE A 32 -8.65 -10.13 2.62
N LYS A 33 -8.78 -10.66 1.42
CA LYS A 33 -9.25 -12.05 1.19
C LYS A 33 -8.13 -13.09 1.30
N LEU A 34 -6.87 -12.65 1.26
CA LEU A 34 -5.68 -13.50 1.26
C LEU A 34 -4.95 -13.47 2.60
N PHE A 35 -5.03 -12.36 3.31
CA PHE A 35 -4.34 -12.11 4.57
C PHE A 35 -5.33 -11.91 5.70
N ASP A 36 -4.98 -12.38 6.89
CA ASP A 36 -5.77 -12.17 8.11
C ASP A 36 -5.72 -10.69 8.53
N LYS A 37 -4.63 -9.98 8.17
CA LYS A 37 -4.42 -8.56 8.46
C LYS A 37 -3.54 -7.90 7.40
N ILE A 38 -3.91 -6.67 7.02
CA ILE A 38 -3.08 -5.78 6.19
C ILE A 38 -2.73 -4.53 6.99
N ILE A 39 -1.45 -4.20 7.04
CA ILE A 39 -0.95 -2.96 7.59
C ILE A 39 -0.53 -2.06 6.44
N ILE A 40 -1.28 -0.99 6.21
CA ILE A 40 -0.91 0.02 5.21
C ILE A 40 0.18 0.88 5.83
N GLY A 41 1.41 0.68 5.36
CA GLY A 41 2.59 1.41 5.79
C GLY A 41 2.78 2.68 4.96
N VAL A 42 2.49 3.84 5.53
CA VAL A 42 2.66 5.12 4.85
C VAL A 42 4.10 5.58 5.04
N GLY A 43 4.89 5.46 3.96
CA GLY A 43 6.30 5.83 3.98
C GLY A 43 6.51 7.34 4.10
N SER A 44 7.43 7.73 4.97
CA SER A 44 7.94 9.09 5.09
C SER A 44 9.42 9.09 4.70
N ASN A 45 9.78 9.96 3.76
CA ASN A 45 11.17 10.21 3.36
C ASN A 45 11.39 11.72 3.35
N ALA A 46 12.29 12.20 4.20
CA ALA A 46 12.59 13.63 4.35
C ALA A 46 13.11 14.29 3.05
N GLU A 47 13.70 13.50 2.15
CA GLU A 47 14.22 14.00 0.86
C GLU A 47 13.14 14.14 -0.22
N LYS A 48 11.96 13.54 -0.02
CA LYS A 48 10.86 13.64 -0.98
C LYS A 48 9.94 14.81 -0.67
N LYS A 49 9.56 15.55 -1.74
CA LYS A 49 8.46 16.50 -1.66
C LYS A 49 7.13 15.77 -1.87
N TYR A 50 6.24 15.89 -0.90
CA TYR A 50 4.90 15.34 -0.97
C TYR A 50 3.87 16.45 -1.20
N MET A 51 2.77 16.13 -1.88
CA MET A 51 1.63 17.04 -2.02
C MET A 51 0.87 17.17 -0.70
N PHE A 52 0.71 16.06 0.02
CA PHE A 52 0.00 16.01 1.29
C PHE A 52 0.95 15.63 2.43
N SER A 53 0.78 16.26 3.60
CA SER A 53 1.53 15.89 4.80
C SER A 53 1.29 14.44 5.18
N ILE A 54 2.22 13.84 5.93
CA ILE A 54 2.09 12.46 6.41
C ILE A 54 0.79 12.27 7.21
N ALA A 55 0.44 13.22 8.07
CA ALA A 55 -0.80 13.19 8.86
C ALA A 55 -2.03 13.17 7.96
N LYS A 56 -2.03 13.97 6.89
CA LYS A 56 -3.17 14.04 5.96
C LYS A 56 -3.32 12.76 5.14
N ARG A 57 -2.21 12.18 4.68
CA ARG A 57 -2.22 10.90 3.96
C ARG A 57 -2.76 9.76 4.81
N ILE A 58 -2.36 9.70 6.09
CA ILE A 58 -2.88 8.72 7.06
C ILE A 58 -4.37 8.95 7.32
N GLU A 59 -4.80 10.20 7.52
CA GLU A 59 -6.21 10.55 7.71
C GLU A 59 -7.08 10.05 6.55
N PHE A 60 -6.65 10.28 5.31
CA PHE A 60 -7.37 9.82 4.13
C PHE A 60 -7.57 8.31 4.12
N ILE A 61 -6.50 7.56 4.39
CA ILE A 61 -6.55 6.10 4.38
C ILE A 61 -7.43 5.58 5.54
N LYS A 62 -7.29 6.14 6.73
CA LYS A 62 -8.12 5.77 7.89
C LYS A 62 -9.61 6.00 7.64
N LYS A 63 -9.99 7.08 6.96
CA LYS A 63 -11.38 7.34 6.59
C LYS A 63 -11.95 6.26 5.65
N ILE A 64 -11.15 5.82 4.69
CA ILE A 64 -11.55 4.80 3.71
C ILE A 64 -11.80 3.46 4.38
N PHE A 65 -10.90 3.05 5.28
CA PHE A 65 -10.93 1.73 5.92
C PHE A 65 -11.50 1.75 7.35
N ALA A 66 -12.19 2.81 7.76
CA ALA A 66 -12.69 2.97 9.13
C ALA A 66 -13.55 1.80 9.65
N LYS A 67 -14.24 1.09 8.75
CA LYS A 67 -15.11 -0.05 9.07
C LYS A 67 -14.46 -1.41 8.78
N VAL A 68 -13.19 -1.45 8.37
CA VAL A 68 -12.49 -2.68 7.98
C VAL A 68 -11.50 -3.05 9.07
N GLN A 69 -11.89 -3.93 9.98
CA GLN A 69 -11.08 -4.32 11.15
C GLN A 69 -9.75 -5.01 10.80
N SER A 70 -9.68 -5.66 9.65
CA SER A 70 -8.46 -6.33 9.17
C SER A 70 -7.42 -5.39 8.54
N VAL A 71 -7.68 -4.07 8.51
CA VAL A 71 -6.77 -3.06 7.97
C VAL A 71 -6.31 -2.11 9.08
N GLU A 72 -5.00 -2.00 9.25
CA GLU A 72 -4.36 -0.97 10.07
C GLU A 72 -3.61 0.03 9.19
N VAL A 73 -3.40 1.24 9.70
CA VAL A 73 -2.69 2.31 8.99
C VAL A 73 -1.68 2.95 9.93
N GLU A 74 -0.41 2.90 9.55
CA GLU A 74 0.69 3.55 10.29
C GLU A 74 1.70 4.19 9.35
N SER A 75 2.38 5.21 9.85
CA SER A 75 3.58 5.74 9.18
C SER A 75 4.82 4.94 9.54
N PHE A 76 5.78 4.93 8.65
CA PHE A 76 7.11 4.42 8.94
C PHE A 76 8.19 5.20 8.17
N GLU A 77 9.40 5.12 8.70
CA GLU A 77 10.62 5.64 8.09
C GLU A 77 11.63 4.49 7.96
N GLY A 78 12.58 4.63 7.05
CA GLY A 78 13.62 3.64 6.82
C GLY A 78 13.15 2.45 5.97
N LEU A 79 13.72 1.28 6.24
CA LEU A 79 13.50 0.09 5.42
C LEU A 79 12.14 -0.55 5.71
N THR A 80 11.44 -0.92 4.63
CA THR A 80 10.16 -1.65 4.73
C THR A 80 10.29 -2.96 5.53
N ILE A 81 11.41 -3.68 5.39
CA ILE A 81 11.63 -4.94 6.11
C ILE A 81 11.76 -4.74 7.63
N ASP A 82 12.32 -3.63 8.07
CA ASP A 82 12.42 -3.32 9.51
C ASP A 82 11.05 -2.99 10.08
N PHE A 83 10.24 -2.26 9.33
CA PHE A 83 8.84 -2.03 9.67
C PHE A 83 8.05 -3.33 9.74
N CYS A 84 8.22 -4.24 8.77
CA CYS A 84 7.61 -5.56 8.78
C CYS A 84 7.97 -6.35 10.04
N LYS A 85 9.26 -6.39 10.41
CA LYS A 85 9.73 -7.07 11.63
C LYS A 85 9.08 -6.48 12.88
N LYS A 86 9.06 -5.15 13.00
CA LYS A 86 8.40 -4.45 14.12
C LYS A 86 6.92 -4.80 14.25
N LYS A 87 6.25 -5.08 13.13
CA LYS A 87 4.83 -5.43 13.06
C LYS A 87 4.53 -6.91 13.07
N ASN A 88 5.53 -7.77 13.19
CA ASN A 88 5.41 -9.22 13.02
C ASN A 88 4.73 -9.61 11.71
N ALA A 89 4.95 -8.83 10.66
CA ALA A 89 4.41 -9.11 9.33
C ALA A 89 5.30 -10.11 8.60
N ASN A 90 4.67 -11.11 8.02
CA ASN A 90 5.33 -12.20 7.31
C ASN A 90 5.44 -11.94 5.82
N PHE A 91 4.66 -10.97 5.32
CA PHE A 91 4.53 -10.69 3.89
C PHE A 91 4.58 -9.19 3.61
N ILE A 92 5.06 -8.86 2.41
CA ILE A 92 4.89 -7.56 1.79
C ILE A 92 3.90 -7.73 0.64
N LEU A 93 2.86 -6.90 0.59
CA LEU A 93 1.90 -6.86 -0.50
C LEU A 93 2.27 -5.74 -1.47
N ARG A 94 2.31 -6.02 -2.76
CA ARG A 94 2.55 -5.03 -3.82
C ARG A 94 1.57 -5.20 -4.97
N GLY A 95 1.12 -4.08 -5.53
CA GLY A 95 0.38 -4.06 -6.78
C GLY A 95 1.33 -3.84 -7.96
N VAL A 96 1.11 -4.55 -9.07
CA VAL A 96 1.86 -4.35 -10.31
C VAL A 96 0.90 -4.10 -11.47
N ARG A 97 1.21 -3.13 -12.31
CA ARG A 97 0.36 -2.67 -13.40
C ARG A 97 0.83 -3.16 -14.77
N ASN A 98 2.13 -3.32 -14.93
CA ASN A 98 2.75 -3.66 -16.19
C ASN A 98 4.10 -4.37 -15.97
N PRO A 99 4.72 -4.94 -17.01
CA PRO A 99 5.99 -5.64 -16.90
C PRO A 99 7.13 -4.79 -16.33
N ALA A 100 7.19 -3.50 -16.64
CA ALA A 100 8.23 -2.61 -16.12
C ALA A 100 8.11 -2.41 -14.61
N ASP A 101 6.90 -2.21 -14.08
CA ASP A 101 6.65 -2.21 -12.64
C ASP A 101 7.15 -3.52 -12.00
N PHE A 102 6.81 -4.66 -12.62
CA PHE A 102 7.19 -5.97 -12.09
C PHE A 102 8.71 -6.15 -12.04
N GLU A 103 9.43 -5.79 -13.09
CA GLU A 103 10.90 -5.94 -13.10
C GLU A 103 11.57 -5.13 -11.99
N PHE A 104 11.11 -3.90 -11.76
CA PHE A 104 11.60 -3.06 -10.66
C PHE A 104 11.26 -3.66 -9.29
N GLU A 105 10.00 -4.00 -9.07
CA GLU A 105 9.51 -4.56 -7.80
C GLU A 105 10.10 -5.94 -7.50
N LYS A 106 10.35 -6.76 -8.53
CA LYS A 106 11.01 -8.06 -8.40
C LYS A 106 12.40 -7.93 -7.77
N THR A 107 13.20 -6.98 -8.23
CA THR A 107 14.53 -6.75 -7.68
C THR A 107 14.47 -6.39 -6.19
N ILE A 108 13.55 -5.51 -5.81
CA ILE A 108 13.33 -5.14 -4.40
C ILE A 108 12.86 -6.35 -3.58
N ALA A 109 11.92 -7.13 -4.12
CA ALA A 109 11.37 -8.30 -3.44
C ALA A 109 12.45 -9.38 -3.16
N LEU A 110 13.30 -9.66 -4.15
CA LEU A 110 14.40 -10.61 -3.99
C LEU A 110 15.42 -10.12 -2.96
N THR A 111 15.74 -8.84 -2.96
CA THR A 111 16.62 -8.22 -1.97
C THR A 111 16.03 -8.31 -0.56
N ASN A 112 14.78 -7.93 -0.39
CA ASN A 112 14.08 -7.99 0.89
C ASN A 112 14.02 -9.42 1.45
N ARG A 113 13.72 -10.41 0.60
CA ARG A 113 13.74 -11.82 0.98
C ARG A 113 15.12 -12.28 1.43
N LYS A 114 16.17 -11.90 0.71
CA LYS A 114 17.56 -12.24 1.07
C LYS A 114 17.95 -11.66 2.43
N LEU A 115 17.55 -10.43 2.72
CA LEU A 115 17.91 -9.71 3.94
C LEU A 115 17.08 -10.12 5.17
N SER A 116 15.84 -10.56 4.98
CA SER A 116 14.89 -10.72 6.09
C SER A 116 14.11 -12.03 6.09
N GLY A 117 14.10 -12.77 5.00
CA GLY A 117 13.22 -13.92 4.83
C GLY A 117 11.75 -13.56 4.56
N ILE A 118 11.40 -12.26 4.52
CA ILE A 118 10.03 -11.80 4.27
C ILE A 118 9.71 -11.93 2.78
N GLU A 119 8.60 -12.58 2.48
CA GLU A 119 8.16 -12.83 1.10
C GLU A 119 7.27 -11.68 0.60
N THR A 120 7.38 -11.35 -0.70
CA THR A 120 6.53 -10.37 -1.35
C THR A 120 5.48 -11.05 -2.22
N VAL A 121 4.23 -10.67 -2.03
CA VAL A 121 3.10 -11.13 -2.84
C VAL A 121 2.69 -10.02 -3.80
N PHE A 122 2.70 -10.32 -5.09
CA PHE A 122 2.27 -9.41 -6.13
C PHE A 122 0.83 -9.67 -6.53
N LEU A 123 0.01 -8.63 -6.56
CA LEU A 123 -1.31 -8.65 -7.17
C LEU A 123 -1.30 -7.80 -8.44
N LEU A 124 -1.79 -8.34 -9.54
CA LEU A 124 -2.03 -7.56 -10.73
C LEU A 124 -3.17 -6.56 -10.46
N THR A 125 -2.96 -5.30 -10.79
CA THR A 125 -4.02 -4.30 -10.74
C THR A 125 -5.13 -4.64 -11.72
N SER A 126 -6.37 -4.34 -11.34
CA SER A 126 -7.50 -4.52 -12.25
C SER A 126 -7.36 -3.62 -13.48
N SER A 127 -7.81 -4.07 -14.64
CA SER A 127 -7.73 -3.30 -15.89
C SER A 127 -8.41 -1.93 -15.79
N SER A 128 -9.47 -1.84 -15.00
CA SER A 128 -10.21 -0.60 -14.73
C SER A 128 -9.44 0.42 -13.90
N THR A 129 -8.34 0.05 -13.23
CA THR A 129 -7.55 0.92 -12.37
C THR A 129 -6.06 0.94 -12.71
N SER A 130 -5.61 0.12 -13.66
CA SER A 130 -4.19 -0.03 -14.01
C SER A 130 -3.53 1.23 -14.56
N TYR A 131 -4.32 2.15 -15.13
CA TYR A 131 -3.84 3.45 -15.65
C TYR A 131 -3.73 4.52 -14.54
N ILE A 132 -4.24 4.27 -13.33
CA ILE A 132 -4.26 5.23 -12.24
C ILE A 132 -2.95 5.16 -11.45
N SER A 133 -2.31 6.33 -11.26
CA SER A 133 -1.18 6.48 -10.35
C SER A 133 -1.32 7.75 -9.52
N SER A 134 -0.68 7.78 -8.34
CA SER A 134 -0.66 8.99 -7.51
C SER A 134 0.00 10.15 -8.25
N SER A 135 1.00 9.91 -9.08
CA SER A 135 1.67 10.94 -9.88
C SER A 135 0.71 11.62 -10.86
N ILE A 136 -0.07 10.84 -11.60
CA ILE A 136 -1.10 11.36 -12.50
C ILE A 136 -2.16 12.15 -11.73
N VAL A 137 -2.60 11.64 -10.57
CA VAL A 137 -3.58 12.35 -9.73
C VAL A 137 -3.03 13.69 -9.26
N ARG A 138 -1.78 13.73 -8.80
CA ARG A 138 -1.13 15.00 -8.40
C ARG A 138 -1.03 15.99 -9.53
N GLU A 139 -0.66 15.54 -10.73
CA GLU A 139 -0.59 16.39 -11.93
C GLU A 139 -1.96 17.00 -12.26
N ILE A 140 -3.01 16.19 -12.23
CA ILE A 140 -4.38 16.66 -12.48
C ILE A 140 -4.80 17.69 -11.43
N ILE A 141 -4.54 17.43 -10.14
CA ILE A 141 -4.87 18.38 -9.06
C ILE A 141 -4.11 19.70 -9.25
N ALA A 142 -2.80 19.63 -9.51
CA ALA A 142 -1.97 20.82 -9.72
C ALA A 142 -2.47 21.71 -10.86
N ASN A 143 -3.05 21.09 -11.90
CA ASN A 143 -3.63 21.78 -13.05
C ASN A 143 -5.15 22.05 -12.90
N LYS A 144 -5.70 21.92 -11.70
CA LYS A 144 -7.14 22.14 -11.38
C LYS A 144 -8.10 21.27 -12.22
N GLY A 145 -7.64 20.09 -12.63
CA GLY A 145 -8.43 19.12 -13.39
C GLY A 145 -9.35 18.26 -12.48
N GLU A 146 -10.23 17.51 -13.13
CA GLU A 146 -11.19 16.64 -12.44
C GLU A 146 -10.54 15.30 -12.04
N TYR A 147 -10.28 15.09 -10.77
CA TYR A 147 -9.60 13.91 -10.21
C TYR A 147 -10.50 12.92 -9.48
N LYS A 148 -11.75 13.29 -9.20
CA LYS A 148 -12.63 12.52 -8.27
C LYS A 148 -12.90 11.09 -8.71
N HIS A 149 -12.84 10.82 -10.00
CA HIS A 149 -13.02 9.47 -10.56
C HIS A 149 -11.76 8.58 -10.47
N LEU A 150 -10.65 9.11 -9.97
CA LEU A 150 -9.37 8.40 -9.80
C LEU A 150 -9.06 8.04 -8.35
N VAL A 151 -9.80 8.61 -7.42
CA VAL A 151 -9.61 8.44 -5.97
C VAL A 151 -10.88 7.91 -5.30
N PRO A 152 -10.77 7.31 -4.10
CA PRO A 152 -11.95 6.87 -3.36
C PRO A 152 -12.96 8.01 -3.14
N LYS A 153 -14.25 7.69 -3.30
CA LYS A 153 -15.36 8.69 -3.32
C LYS A 153 -15.43 9.63 -2.11
N ASN A 154 -14.90 9.19 -0.97
CA ASN A 154 -14.95 9.97 0.28
C ASN A 154 -13.78 10.94 0.46
N LEU A 155 -12.88 11.04 -0.53
CA LEU A 155 -11.74 11.95 -0.49
C LEU A 155 -12.08 13.25 -1.23
N LYS A 156 -11.93 14.35 -0.52
CA LYS A 156 -11.96 15.72 -1.06
C LYS A 156 -10.66 16.40 -0.65
N PHE A 157 -9.99 16.98 -1.61
CA PHE A 157 -8.75 17.74 -1.44
C PHE A 157 -9.00 19.22 -1.62
#